data_e43af729f6f399c12f7f6bf577f68270
#
_entry.id   e43af729f6f399c12f7f6bf577f68270
#
_cell.length_a   1.000
_cell.length_b   1.000
_cell.length_c   1.000
_cell.angle_alpha   90.00
_cell.angle_beta   90.00
_cell.angle_gamma   90.00
#
_symmetry.space_group_name_H-M   'P 1'
#
loop_
_entity.id
_entity.type
_entity.pdbx_description
1 polymer ?
#
loop_
_entity_poly.entity_id
_entity_poly.type
_entity_poly.pdbx_seq_one_letter_code
_entity_poly.pdbx_strand_id
1 'polypeptide(L)'
;ICTYNGFKIAGDTLWYRPSSLVDWLYYSGQNDKNFILLDLSNRGKILKMNEDSIAWYNGLPNDLDLIVTHVPPIKNRENGKGNNCSYYTNVDTFKSKIWIYGHDHKENDYEQDGTRFISNPWGYNTRNYKIKTLTIKK
;
A
#
# COMPACT_ATOMS: atom_id res chain seq x y z
N ILE A 1 14.06 7.80 -0.65
CA ILE A 1 13.63 9.02 0.08
C ILE A 1 14.07 10.23 -0.70
N CYS A 2 13.21 11.22 -0.82
CA CYS A 2 13.55 12.53 -1.38
C CYS A 2 13.09 13.65 -0.43
N THR A 3 13.66 14.83 -0.62
CA THR A 3 13.19 16.05 0.05
C THR A 3 12.68 17.02 -1.01
N TYR A 4 11.43 17.46 -0.87
CA TYR A 4 10.81 18.43 -1.76
C TYR A 4 10.18 19.55 -0.94
N ASN A 5 10.59 20.80 -1.21
CA ASN A 5 10.14 21.98 -0.43
C ASN A 5 10.24 21.80 1.10
N GLY A 6 11.28 21.09 1.55
CA GLY A 6 11.52 20.79 2.96
C GLY A 6 10.71 19.62 3.52
N PHE A 7 9.81 18.98 2.75
CA PHE A 7 9.11 17.76 3.15
C PHE A 7 9.95 16.52 2.85
N LYS A 8 10.03 15.60 3.81
CA LYS A 8 10.67 14.30 3.65
C LYS A 8 9.65 13.29 3.13
N ILE A 9 9.88 12.78 1.92
CA ILE A 9 8.94 11.91 1.21
C ILE A 9 9.60 10.58 0.89
N ALA A 10 8.90 9.49 1.11
CA ALA A 10 9.30 8.14 0.70
C ALA A 10 8.18 7.45 -0.09
N GLY A 11 8.54 6.51 -0.96
CA GLY A 11 7.56 5.74 -1.71
C GLY A 11 8.10 4.38 -2.15
N ASP A 12 7.20 3.41 -2.23
CA ASP A 12 7.43 2.03 -2.66
C ASP A 12 6.10 1.41 -3.09
N THR A 13 6.12 0.25 -3.75
CA THR A 13 4.90 -0.55 -3.98
C THR A 13 4.36 -1.11 -2.68
N LEU A 14 5.21 -1.47 -1.75
CA LEU A 14 4.92 -2.12 -0.47
C LEU A 14 4.17 -3.44 -0.68
N TRP A 15 4.78 -4.38 -1.43
CA TRP A 15 4.16 -5.65 -1.77
C TRP A 15 3.66 -6.43 -0.55
N TYR A 16 2.46 -6.96 -0.65
CA TYR A 16 1.85 -7.86 0.33
C TYR A 16 2.52 -9.23 0.37
N ARG A 17 2.31 -9.97 1.45
CA ARG A 17 2.84 -11.32 1.65
C ARG A 17 1.70 -12.35 1.64
N PRO A 18 1.60 -13.21 0.62
CA PRO A 18 0.72 -14.37 0.68
C PRO A 18 1.17 -15.32 1.80
N SER A 19 0.36 -15.44 2.86
CA SER A 19 0.73 -16.19 4.07
C SER A 19 0.39 -17.68 3.96
N SER A 20 -0.58 -18.04 3.12
CA SER A 20 -1.09 -19.39 2.98
C SER A 20 -1.22 -19.83 1.51
N LEU A 21 -1.49 -21.13 1.29
CA LEU A 21 -1.83 -21.64 -0.04
C LEU A 21 -3.13 -21.02 -0.57
N VAL A 22 -4.10 -20.78 0.31
CA VAL A 22 -5.38 -20.15 -0.05
C VAL A 22 -5.15 -18.73 -0.55
N ASP A 23 -4.32 -17.96 0.15
CA ASP A 23 -3.94 -16.61 -0.28
C ASP A 23 -3.21 -16.62 -1.62
N TRP A 24 -2.34 -17.62 -1.84
CA TRP A 24 -1.64 -17.81 -3.10
C TRP A 24 -2.60 -18.15 -4.26
N LEU A 25 -3.56 -19.04 -4.03
CA LEU A 25 -4.59 -19.39 -5.03
C LEU A 25 -5.46 -18.17 -5.34
N TYR A 26 -5.80 -17.38 -4.33
CA TYR A 26 -6.51 -16.13 -4.53
C TYR A 26 -5.71 -15.12 -5.35
N TYR A 27 -4.42 -14.95 -5.01
CA TYR A 27 -3.50 -14.11 -5.78
C TYR A 27 -3.44 -14.53 -7.25
N SER A 28 -3.43 -15.84 -7.52
CA SER A 28 -3.37 -16.35 -8.90
C SER A 28 -4.55 -15.94 -9.77
N GLY A 29 -5.67 -15.54 -9.17
CA GLY A 29 -6.84 -14.98 -9.85
C GLY A 29 -6.87 -13.44 -9.95
N GLN A 30 -5.86 -12.75 -9.40
CA GLN A 30 -5.83 -11.29 -9.43
C GLN A 30 -5.30 -10.72 -10.74
N ASN A 31 -5.72 -9.49 -11.04
CA ASN A 31 -5.31 -8.78 -12.25
C ASN A 31 -3.80 -8.46 -12.27
N ASP A 32 -3.17 -8.25 -11.13
CA ASP A 32 -1.73 -7.99 -11.03
C ASP A 32 -0.91 -9.07 -11.74
N LYS A 33 -1.29 -10.33 -11.62
CA LYS A 33 -0.66 -11.43 -12.33
C LYS A 33 -0.77 -11.31 -13.85
N ASN A 34 -1.87 -10.76 -14.34
CA ASN A 34 -2.18 -10.71 -15.77
C ASN A 34 -1.63 -9.46 -16.46
N PHE A 35 -1.48 -8.35 -15.73
CA PHE A 35 -1.16 -7.04 -16.29
C PHE A 35 0.23 -6.51 -15.94
N ILE A 36 0.87 -7.05 -14.91
CA ILE A 36 2.24 -6.69 -14.58
C ILE A 36 3.17 -7.57 -15.45
N LEU A 37 4.06 -6.94 -16.22
CA LEU A 37 5.03 -7.61 -17.12
C LEU A 37 6.09 -8.46 -16.41
N LEU A 38 6.00 -8.60 -15.10
CA LEU A 38 6.83 -9.49 -14.32
C LEU A 38 6.15 -10.86 -14.25
N ASP A 39 6.93 -11.93 -14.45
CA ASP A 39 6.47 -13.29 -14.18
C ASP A 39 6.20 -13.47 -12.68
N LEU A 40 5.01 -13.10 -12.25
CA LEU A 40 4.53 -13.23 -10.87
C LEU A 40 3.88 -14.61 -10.62
N SER A 41 3.98 -15.55 -11.55
CA SER A 41 3.47 -16.92 -11.37
C SER A 41 4.21 -17.69 -10.26
N ASN A 42 5.42 -17.25 -9.92
CA ASN A 42 6.25 -17.87 -8.91
C ASN A 42 6.04 -17.22 -7.54
N ARG A 43 5.48 -17.98 -6.58
CA ARG A 43 5.28 -17.53 -5.20
C ARG A 43 6.56 -17.00 -4.55
N GLY A 44 7.72 -17.59 -4.86
CA GLY A 44 9.01 -17.13 -4.33
C GLY A 44 9.35 -15.71 -4.74
N LYS A 45 8.99 -15.28 -5.95
CA LYS A 45 9.20 -13.89 -6.40
C LYS A 45 8.35 -12.92 -5.60
N ILE A 46 7.08 -13.22 -5.35
CA ILE A 46 6.19 -12.35 -4.57
C ILE A 46 6.70 -12.24 -3.12
N LEU A 47 7.11 -13.36 -2.51
CA LEU A 47 7.70 -13.33 -1.18
C LEU A 47 8.95 -12.46 -1.14
N LYS A 48 9.83 -12.58 -2.14
CA LYS A 48 11.03 -11.75 -2.24
C LYS A 48 10.69 -10.26 -2.39
N MET A 49 9.72 -9.92 -3.23
CA MET A 49 9.25 -8.54 -3.38
C MET A 49 8.69 -7.96 -2.07
N ASN A 50 7.95 -8.77 -1.31
CA ASN A 50 7.50 -8.36 0.02
C ASN A 50 8.66 -8.16 0.99
N GLU A 51 9.62 -9.10 1.03
CA GLU A 51 10.81 -8.99 1.89
C GLU A 51 11.63 -7.74 1.56
N ASP A 52 11.81 -7.42 0.28
CA ASP A 52 12.50 -6.21 -0.16
C ASP A 52 11.74 -4.94 0.26
N SER A 53 10.41 -4.92 0.10
CA SER A 53 9.56 -3.80 0.54
C SER A 53 9.61 -3.61 2.06
N ILE A 54 9.59 -4.68 2.84
CA ILE A 54 9.70 -4.60 4.30
C ILE A 54 11.10 -4.15 4.72
N ALA A 55 12.16 -4.65 4.08
CA ALA A 55 13.52 -4.21 4.35
C ALA A 55 13.70 -2.71 4.04
N TRP A 56 13.16 -2.25 2.91
CA TRP A 56 13.11 -0.83 2.57
C TRP A 56 12.39 -0.04 3.66
N TYR A 57 11.19 -0.46 4.05
CA TYR A 57 10.39 0.21 5.07
C TYR A 57 11.12 0.31 6.42
N ASN A 58 11.72 -0.79 6.86
CA ASN A 58 12.45 -0.84 8.13
C ASN A 58 13.67 0.11 8.15
N GLY A 59 14.30 0.32 6.99
CA GLY A 59 15.40 1.27 6.82
C GLY A 59 15.00 2.75 6.77
N LEU A 60 13.70 3.08 6.74
CA LEU A 60 13.23 4.46 6.74
C LEU A 60 13.39 5.14 8.10
N PRO A 61 13.66 6.45 8.14
CA PRO A 61 13.59 7.25 9.38
C PRO A 61 12.14 7.35 9.89
N ASN A 62 11.98 7.65 11.19
CA ASN A 62 10.67 7.73 11.83
C ASN A 62 10.00 9.12 11.75
N ASP A 63 10.58 10.07 11.02
CA ASP A 63 10.17 11.47 10.97
C ASP A 63 9.80 11.92 9.54
N LEU A 64 9.22 11.02 8.75
CA LEU A 64 8.76 11.34 7.40
C LEU A 64 7.49 12.20 7.46
N ASP A 65 7.37 13.13 6.53
CA ASP A 65 6.13 13.90 6.36
C ASP A 65 5.11 13.12 5.55
N LEU A 66 5.58 12.35 4.54
CA LEU A 66 4.71 11.61 3.63
C LEU A 66 5.32 10.27 3.22
N ILE A 67 4.51 9.21 3.26
CA ILE A 67 4.78 7.94 2.58
C ILE A 67 3.70 7.73 1.50
N VAL A 68 4.12 7.28 0.32
CA VAL A 68 3.22 6.91 -0.78
C VAL A 68 3.48 5.46 -1.16
N THR A 69 2.45 4.61 -1.11
CA THR A 69 2.57 3.20 -1.50
C THR A 69 1.43 2.79 -2.43
N HIS A 70 1.60 1.70 -3.19
CA HIS A 70 0.49 1.12 -3.92
C HIS A 70 -0.38 0.28 -2.98
N VAL A 71 0.23 -0.65 -2.24
CA VAL A 71 -0.48 -1.53 -1.32
C VAL A 71 -0.69 -0.83 0.03
N PRO A 72 -1.85 -1.00 0.69
CA PRO A 72 -2.10 -0.48 2.03
C PRO A 72 -1.10 -1.03 3.04
N PRO A 73 -0.61 -0.21 4.00
CA PRO A 73 0.33 -0.68 5.02
C PRO A 73 -0.32 -1.57 6.08
N ILE A 74 -1.62 -1.46 6.27
CA ILE A 74 -2.39 -2.23 7.27
C ILE A 74 -3.70 -2.72 6.68
N LYS A 75 -4.28 -3.73 7.34
CA LYS A 75 -5.61 -4.23 7.02
C LYS A 75 -6.66 -3.16 7.28
N ASN A 76 -7.36 -2.74 6.25
CA ASN A 76 -8.51 -1.87 6.44
C ASN A 76 -9.67 -2.65 7.07
N ARG A 77 -10.12 -2.21 8.24
CA ARG A 77 -11.20 -2.88 9.01
C ARG A 77 -12.53 -2.94 8.27
N GLU A 78 -12.76 -2.02 7.36
CA GLU A 78 -14.01 -1.92 6.62
C GLU A 78 -14.04 -2.71 5.30
N ASN A 79 -12.91 -3.27 4.88
CA ASN A 79 -12.83 -4.01 3.61
C ASN A 79 -13.45 -5.38 3.70
N GLY A 80 -14.62 -5.61 4.18
CA GLY A 80 -15.40 -6.85 4.25
C GLY A 80 -14.97 -8.11 3.44
N LYS A 81 -13.84 -8.04 2.74
CA LYS A 81 -13.21 -9.09 1.93
C LYS A 81 -12.33 -10.05 2.76
N GLY A 82 -12.63 -10.18 4.04
CA GLY A 82 -12.03 -11.22 4.87
C GLY A 82 -10.56 -11.00 5.25
N ASN A 83 -9.89 -12.07 5.59
CA ASN A 83 -8.48 -12.10 6.02
C ASN A 83 -7.50 -12.17 4.83
N ASN A 84 -7.86 -11.60 3.68
CA ASN A 84 -7.04 -11.74 2.48
C ASN A 84 -5.83 -10.83 2.54
N CYS A 85 -4.67 -11.40 2.81
CA CYS A 85 -3.39 -10.70 2.90
C CYS A 85 -2.93 -10.08 1.57
N SER A 86 -3.57 -10.40 0.45
CA SER A 86 -3.23 -9.81 -0.86
C SER A 86 -3.62 -8.34 -0.98
N TYR A 87 -4.37 -7.79 -0.03
CA TYR A 87 -4.82 -6.40 -0.05
C TYR A 87 -4.07 -5.48 0.91
N TYR A 88 -3.13 -5.97 1.69
CA TYR A 88 -2.36 -5.15 2.64
C TYR A 88 -1.03 -5.83 3.00
N THR A 89 -0.08 -5.04 3.49
CA THR A 89 1.26 -5.56 3.84
C THR A 89 1.42 -5.84 5.31
N ASN A 90 0.75 -5.15 6.18
CA ASN A 90 0.84 -5.25 7.64
C ASN A 90 2.21 -4.81 8.18
N VAL A 91 2.37 -3.50 8.35
CA VAL A 91 3.52 -2.93 9.06
C VAL A 91 3.16 -2.70 10.53
N ASP A 92 4.15 -2.86 11.42
CA ASP A 92 3.92 -2.82 12.87
C ASP A 92 3.87 -1.39 13.45
N THR A 93 4.52 -0.44 12.79
CA THR A 93 4.61 0.96 13.23
C THR A 93 4.48 1.91 12.06
N PHE A 94 4.14 3.18 12.31
CA PHE A 94 4.02 4.18 11.26
C PHE A 94 5.11 5.24 11.38
N LYS A 95 5.79 5.53 10.27
CA LYS A 95 6.97 6.38 10.21
C LYS A 95 6.73 7.74 9.55
N SER A 96 5.46 8.08 9.29
CA SER A 96 5.10 9.34 8.61
C SER A 96 3.87 9.97 9.22
N LYS A 97 3.72 11.30 9.03
CA LYS A 97 2.50 12.03 9.41
C LYS A 97 1.32 11.69 8.50
N ILE A 98 1.61 11.44 7.22
CA ILE A 98 0.61 11.14 6.19
C ILE A 98 1.06 9.90 5.42
N TRP A 99 0.10 9.01 5.14
CA TRP A 99 0.30 7.85 4.29
C TRP A 99 -0.76 7.79 3.21
N ILE A 100 -0.34 7.86 1.95
CA ILE A 100 -1.24 7.73 0.78
C ILE A 100 -1.04 6.36 0.16
N TYR A 101 -2.14 5.66 -0.14
CA TYR A 101 -2.11 4.33 -0.73
C TYR A 101 -3.27 4.09 -1.70
N GLY A 102 -3.22 2.98 -2.44
CA GLY A 102 -4.23 2.54 -3.40
C GLY A 102 -4.63 1.08 -3.21
N HIS A 103 -4.67 0.32 -4.28
CA HIS A 103 -4.84 -1.13 -4.39
C HIS A 103 -6.21 -1.70 -3.96
N ASP A 104 -6.75 -1.33 -2.82
CA ASP A 104 -8.01 -1.86 -2.28
C ASP A 104 -9.27 -1.31 -2.96
N HIS A 105 -9.11 -0.36 -3.89
CA HIS A 105 -10.16 0.31 -4.64
C HIS A 105 -11.24 0.95 -3.77
N LYS A 106 -10.91 1.30 -2.54
CA LYS A 106 -11.80 1.95 -1.59
C LYS A 106 -11.25 3.31 -1.19
N GLU A 107 -12.13 4.30 -1.18
CA GLU A 107 -11.81 5.61 -0.65
C GLU A 107 -11.73 5.56 0.87
N ASN A 108 -10.64 6.08 1.43
CA ASN A 108 -10.42 6.16 2.87
C ASN A 108 -9.76 7.49 3.24
N ASP A 109 -10.11 8.00 4.41
CA ASP A 109 -9.46 9.14 5.04
C ASP A 109 -9.69 9.02 6.55
N TYR A 110 -8.69 8.54 7.28
CA TYR A 110 -8.78 8.32 8.73
C TYR A 110 -7.41 8.49 9.39
N GLU A 111 -7.40 8.63 10.72
CA GLU A 111 -6.19 8.73 11.51
C GLU A 111 -6.04 7.51 12.42
N GLN A 112 -4.82 7.00 12.52
CA GLN A 112 -4.45 5.94 13.45
C GLN A 112 -2.99 6.14 13.90
N ASP A 113 -2.75 6.06 15.20
CA ASP A 113 -1.42 6.13 15.83
C ASP A 113 -0.59 7.35 15.35
N GLY A 114 -1.24 8.50 15.18
CA GLY A 114 -0.63 9.77 14.76
C GLY A 114 -0.33 9.86 13.26
N THR A 115 -0.73 8.89 12.46
CA THR A 115 -0.62 8.91 10.99
C THR A 115 -1.99 9.03 10.34
N ARG A 116 -2.16 10.00 9.43
CA ARG A 116 -3.35 10.12 8.59
C ARG A 116 -3.21 9.26 7.34
N PHE A 117 -4.11 8.31 7.17
CA PHE A 117 -4.19 7.39 6.04
C PHE A 117 -5.19 7.88 5.01
N ILE A 118 -4.76 7.99 3.75
CA ILE A 118 -5.59 8.51 2.66
C ILE A 118 -5.52 7.56 1.47
N SER A 119 -6.69 7.17 0.96
CA SER A 119 -6.80 6.45 -0.30
C SER A 119 -7.89 7.08 -1.15
N ASN A 120 -7.57 7.35 -2.42
CA ASN A 120 -8.50 7.83 -3.43
C ASN A 120 -8.28 7.06 -4.73
N PRO A 121 -8.56 5.75 -4.75
CA PRO A 121 -8.25 4.89 -5.87
C PRO A 121 -9.15 5.20 -7.06
N TRP A 122 -8.59 5.14 -8.27
CA TRP A 122 -9.37 5.24 -9.50
C TRP A 122 -10.38 4.09 -9.63
N GLY A 123 -9.99 2.87 -9.25
CA GLY A 123 -10.81 1.67 -9.37
C GLY A 123 -11.03 1.26 -10.84
N TYR A 124 -11.97 0.34 -11.05
CA TYR A 124 -12.37 -0.11 -12.40
C TYR A 124 -13.53 0.68 -12.98
N ASN A 125 -14.26 1.44 -12.18
CA ASN A 125 -15.39 2.25 -12.62
C ASN A 125 -15.05 3.75 -12.52
N THR A 126 -14.68 4.32 -13.66
CA THR A 126 -14.22 5.72 -13.75
C THR A 126 -15.34 6.75 -13.85
N ARG A 127 -16.62 6.34 -13.97
CA ARG A 127 -17.73 7.25 -14.25
C ARG A 127 -17.95 8.32 -13.17
N ASN A 128 -17.56 8.04 -11.92
CA ASN A 128 -17.76 8.94 -10.79
C ASN A 128 -16.44 9.34 -10.10
N TYR A 129 -15.31 9.17 -10.77
CA TYR A 129 -14.01 9.52 -10.19
C TYR A 129 -13.90 11.03 -9.96
N LYS A 130 -13.51 11.42 -8.75
CA LYS A 130 -13.22 12.81 -8.39
C LYS A 130 -11.76 12.92 -7.97
N ILE A 131 -11.04 13.82 -8.62
CA ILE A 131 -9.68 14.16 -8.17
C ILE A 131 -9.77 14.84 -6.80
N LYS A 132 -9.04 14.31 -5.84
CA LYS A 132 -8.85 14.95 -4.53
C LYS A 132 -7.51 15.65 -4.48
N THR A 133 -7.52 16.85 -3.94
CA THR A 133 -6.31 17.62 -3.67
C THR A 133 -6.05 17.62 -2.17
N LEU A 134 -4.84 17.30 -1.78
CA LEU A 134 -4.37 17.38 -0.39
C LEU A 134 -3.33 18.49 -0.29
N THR A 135 -3.58 19.47 0.57
CA THR A 135 -2.59 20.49 0.93
C THR A 135 -1.88 20.08 2.21
N ILE A 136 -0.58 19.82 2.14
CA ILE A 136 0.26 19.52 3.30
C ILE A 136 0.95 20.81 3.73
N LYS A 137 0.76 21.17 5.00
CA LYS A 137 1.44 22.31 5.62
C LYS A 137 2.54 21.79 6.56
N LYS A 138 3.64 22.49 6.59
CA LYS A 138 4.76 22.24 7.53
C LYS A 138 4.45 22.79 8.90
#